data_e1c48bcdfdbaa8d6aaf88d59a0f0575d
#
_entry.id   e1c48bcdfdbaa8d6aaf88d59a0f0575d
#
_cell.length_a   1.000
_cell.length_b   1.000
_cell.length_c   1.000
_cell.angle_alpha   90.00
_cell.angle_beta   90.00
_cell.angle_gamma   90.00
#
_symmetry.space_group_name_H-M   'P 1'
#
loop_
_entity.id
_entity.type
_entity.pdbx_description
1 polymer ?
#
loop_
_entity_poly.entity_id
_entity_poly.type
_entity_poly.pdbx_seq_one_letter_code
_entity_poly.pdbx_strand_id
1 'polypeptide(L)'
;MNARLFRHGINLWPPFLFAGIHVTRISADYRDIAVELRMRPWNRNYVGTHFGGSLFAMTDPFWMLGLMNNLGRDYYVWDRAAEIEFLKPGRGTVSAAFHIDDAMLADIGAAAADGSRQLRWFSNDVTDASGEVVARVRKQVYVRLKPKARNDDGNARQNAAG
;
A
#
# COMPACT_ATOMS: atom_id res chain seq x y z
N MET A 1 -13.14 -8.42 -1.72
CA MET A 1 -13.77 -7.32 -2.54
C MET A 1 -13.28 -7.46 -3.96
N ASN A 2 -14.11 -7.20 -4.98
CA ASN A 2 -13.68 -7.29 -6.38
C ASN A 2 -12.68 -6.15 -6.70
N ALA A 3 -11.44 -6.49 -7.05
CA ALA A 3 -10.35 -5.53 -7.31
C ALA A 3 -10.68 -4.53 -8.42
N ARG A 4 -11.36 -4.98 -9.48
CA ARG A 4 -11.76 -4.13 -10.59
C ARG A 4 -12.79 -3.08 -10.17
N LEU A 5 -13.81 -3.48 -9.40
CA LEU A 5 -14.82 -2.56 -8.87
C LEU A 5 -14.20 -1.58 -7.88
N PHE A 6 -13.34 -2.07 -6.99
CA PHE A 6 -12.62 -1.23 -6.04
C PHE A 6 -11.74 -0.18 -6.74
N ARG A 7 -11.00 -0.58 -7.80
CA ARG A 7 -10.19 0.35 -8.61
C ARG A 7 -11.03 1.49 -9.20
N HIS A 8 -12.24 1.19 -9.68
CA HIS A 8 -13.13 2.25 -10.17
C HIS A 8 -13.61 3.18 -9.06
N GLY A 9 -14.00 2.60 -7.92
CA GLY A 9 -14.46 3.37 -6.76
C GLY A 9 -13.41 4.31 -6.19
N ILE A 10 -12.17 3.82 -6.00
CA ILE A 10 -11.08 4.64 -5.45
C ILE A 10 -10.68 5.79 -6.40
N ASN A 11 -10.81 5.61 -7.71
CA ASN A 11 -10.56 6.66 -8.68
C ASN A 11 -11.63 7.78 -8.68
N LEU A 12 -12.82 7.49 -8.15
CA LEU A 12 -13.89 8.47 -7.93
C LEU A 12 -13.87 9.06 -6.52
N TRP A 13 -13.04 8.52 -5.64
CA TRP A 13 -12.92 9.04 -4.28
C TRP A 13 -12.34 10.45 -4.29
N PRO A 14 -13.05 11.45 -3.68
CA PRO A 14 -12.69 12.86 -3.81
C PRO A 14 -11.22 13.20 -3.51
N PRO A 15 -10.56 12.67 -2.47
CA PRO A 15 -9.14 12.93 -2.21
C PRO A 15 -8.23 12.54 -3.37
N PHE A 16 -8.52 11.43 -4.07
CA PHE A 16 -7.73 10.98 -5.21
C PHE A 16 -8.09 11.75 -6.47
N LEU A 17 -9.39 11.89 -6.73
CA LEU A 17 -9.90 12.56 -7.92
C LEU A 17 -9.37 14.00 -8.04
N PHE A 18 -9.49 14.79 -6.96
CA PHE A 18 -9.06 16.18 -6.96
C PHE A 18 -7.55 16.35 -6.86
N ALA A 19 -6.84 15.43 -6.20
CA ALA A 19 -5.38 15.42 -6.20
C ALA A 19 -4.78 15.04 -7.56
N GLY A 20 -5.57 14.43 -8.47
CA GLY A 20 -5.10 13.92 -9.76
C GLY A 20 -4.46 12.54 -9.67
N ILE A 21 -4.70 11.82 -8.55
CA ILE A 21 -4.25 10.44 -8.34
C ILE A 21 -5.16 9.50 -9.13
N HIS A 22 -4.56 8.57 -9.86
CA HIS A 22 -5.30 7.60 -10.67
C HIS A 22 -4.68 6.21 -10.55
N VAL A 23 -5.44 5.28 -10.00
CA VAL A 23 -5.05 3.87 -9.89
C VAL A 23 -5.27 3.20 -11.25
N THR A 24 -4.18 2.87 -11.93
CA THR A 24 -4.20 2.29 -13.27
C THR A 24 -4.40 0.78 -13.25
N ARG A 25 -3.86 0.11 -12.21
CA ARG A 25 -3.94 -1.34 -12.06
C ARG A 25 -4.15 -1.74 -10.61
N ILE A 26 -4.99 -2.74 -10.39
CA ILE A 26 -5.03 -3.61 -9.21
C ILE A 26 -5.25 -5.02 -9.74
N SER A 27 -4.32 -5.94 -9.49
CA SER A 27 -4.48 -7.36 -9.82
C SER A 27 -5.64 -7.98 -9.02
N ALA A 28 -6.20 -9.09 -9.52
CA ALA A 28 -7.35 -9.74 -8.89
C ALA A 28 -7.06 -10.20 -7.45
N ASP A 29 -5.81 -10.53 -7.17
CA ASP A 29 -5.28 -10.95 -5.87
C ASP A 29 -4.72 -9.80 -5.02
N TYR A 30 -4.80 -8.54 -5.49
CA TYR A 30 -4.26 -7.36 -4.81
C TYR A 30 -2.74 -7.37 -4.60
N ARG A 31 -2.00 -8.17 -5.33
CA ARG A 31 -0.54 -8.27 -5.20
C ARG A 31 0.23 -7.25 -6.03
N ASP A 32 -0.33 -6.89 -7.19
CA ASP A 32 0.24 -5.89 -8.10
C ASP A 32 -0.66 -4.68 -8.20
N ILE A 33 -0.17 -3.54 -7.78
CA ILE A 33 -0.88 -2.28 -7.84
C ILE A 33 0.00 -1.24 -8.53
N ALA A 34 -0.60 -0.46 -9.44
CA ALA A 34 0.06 0.66 -10.09
C ALA A 34 -0.81 1.91 -10.02
N VAL A 35 -0.17 3.03 -9.73
CA VAL A 35 -0.82 4.33 -9.54
C VAL A 35 -0.04 5.42 -10.25
N GLU A 36 -0.75 6.39 -10.79
CA GLU A 36 -0.23 7.62 -11.40
C GLU A 36 -0.71 8.84 -10.65
N LEU A 37 0.12 9.86 -10.59
CA LEU A 37 -0.27 11.21 -10.23
C LEU A 37 -0.13 12.09 -11.48
N ARG A 38 -1.28 12.53 -12.00
CA ARG A 38 -1.38 13.27 -13.24
C ARG A 38 -1.41 14.76 -12.95
N MET A 39 -0.45 15.49 -13.49
CA MET A 39 -0.41 16.94 -13.31
C MET A 39 -1.57 17.63 -14.05
N ARG A 40 -2.26 18.49 -13.31
CA ARG A 40 -3.38 19.31 -13.80
C ARG A 40 -3.16 20.76 -13.39
N PRO A 41 -3.81 21.74 -14.05
CA PRO A 41 -3.64 23.15 -13.67
C PRO A 41 -3.92 23.45 -12.20
N TRP A 42 -4.86 22.72 -11.58
CA TRP A 42 -5.33 22.96 -10.21
C TRP A 42 -4.57 22.17 -9.12
N ASN A 43 -3.74 21.16 -9.48
CA ASN A 43 -3.01 20.37 -8.50
C ASN A 43 -1.49 20.63 -8.48
N ARG A 44 -1.04 21.65 -9.21
CA ARG A 44 0.34 22.12 -9.18
C ARG A 44 0.58 22.94 -7.91
N ASN A 45 1.79 22.83 -7.36
CA ASN A 45 2.23 23.73 -6.31
C ASN A 45 2.61 25.11 -6.87
N TYR A 46 2.98 26.03 -5.97
CA TYR A 46 3.34 27.41 -6.31
C TYR A 46 4.49 27.53 -7.34
N VAL A 47 5.44 26.59 -7.33
CA VAL A 47 6.60 26.58 -8.25
C VAL A 47 6.36 25.75 -9.52
N GLY A 48 5.11 25.33 -9.77
CA GLY A 48 4.72 24.63 -11.00
C GLY A 48 5.14 23.15 -11.07
N THR A 49 5.38 22.52 -9.94
CA THR A 49 5.67 21.09 -9.83
C THR A 49 4.55 20.37 -9.06
N HIS A 50 4.62 19.04 -8.90
CA HIS A 50 3.68 18.34 -8.06
C HIS A 50 3.74 18.84 -6.62
N PHE A 51 2.55 18.99 -6.00
CA PHE A 51 2.46 19.22 -4.56
C PHE A 51 2.98 18.00 -3.79
N GLY A 52 3.91 18.20 -2.87
CA GLY A 52 4.54 17.12 -2.12
C GLY A 52 3.55 16.23 -1.35
N GLY A 53 2.48 16.84 -0.82
CA GLY A 53 1.38 16.09 -0.19
C GLY A 53 0.68 15.14 -1.15
N SER A 54 0.52 15.51 -2.43
CA SER A 54 -0.07 14.63 -3.46
C SER A 54 0.86 13.48 -3.83
N LEU A 55 2.19 13.72 -3.89
CA LEU A 55 3.20 12.67 -4.08
C LEU A 55 3.16 11.64 -2.93
N PHE A 56 2.94 12.12 -1.72
CA PHE A 56 2.79 11.24 -0.56
C PHE A 56 1.45 10.49 -0.59
N ALA A 57 0.35 11.19 -0.84
CA ALA A 57 -1.00 10.60 -0.88
C ALA A 57 -1.16 9.54 -1.97
N MET A 58 -0.47 9.67 -3.14
CA MET A 58 -0.56 8.67 -4.21
C MET A 58 0.00 7.30 -3.82
N THR A 59 0.78 7.22 -2.76
CA THR A 59 1.34 5.95 -2.26
C THR A 59 0.61 5.45 -1.01
N ASP A 60 -0.38 6.21 -0.50
CA ASP A 60 -0.89 6.00 0.85
C ASP A 60 -1.48 4.61 1.09
N PRO A 61 -2.55 4.11 0.49
CA PRO A 61 -3.19 2.93 1.07
C PRO A 61 -2.66 1.59 0.55
N PHE A 62 -1.74 1.55 -0.41
CA PHE A 62 -1.59 0.36 -1.25
C PHE A 62 -0.84 -0.80 -0.59
N TRP A 63 0.18 -0.55 0.22
CA TRP A 63 0.82 -1.61 1.01
C TRP A 63 -0.16 -2.22 2.01
N MET A 64 -0.88 -1.38 2.75
CA MET A 64 -1.90 -1.84 3.69
C MET A 64 -3.01 -2.62 2.99
N LEU A 65 -3.55 -2.12 1.88
CA LEU A 65 -4.62 -2.78 1.12
C LEU A 65 -4.19 -4.14 0.57
N GLY A 66 -2.99 -4.23 -0.01
CA GLY A 66 -2.46 -5.47 -0.54
C GLY A 66 -2.25 -6.50 0.56
N LEU A 67 -1.59 -6.12 1.66
CA LEU A 67 -1.38 -7.00 2.81
C LEU A 67 -2.70 -7.45 3.46
N MET A 68 -3.65 -6.52 3.66
CA MET A 68 -4.94 -6.83 4.26
C MET A 68 -5.76 -7.84 3.44
N ASN A 69 -5.73 -7.73 2.09
CA ASN A 69 -6.44 -8.65 1.21
C ASN A 69 -5.76 -10.03 1.13
N ASN A 70 -4.43 -10.12 1.27
CA ASN A 70 -3.67 -11.36 1.18
C ASN A 70 -3.54 -12.10 2.52
N LEU A 71 -3.36 -11.40 3.63
CA LEU A 71 -3.31 -12.01 4.97
C LEU A 71 -4.70 -12.39 5.49
N GLY A 72 -5.76 -11.73 4.98
CA GLY A 72 -7.13 -12.07 5.31
C GLY A 72 -7.67 -11.41 6.57
N ARG A 73 -8.91 -11.83 6.95
CA ARG A 73 -9.69 -11.18 8.03
C ARG A 73 -9.18 -11.46 9.44
N ASP A 74 -8.32 -12.43 9.59
CA ASP A 74 -7.77 -12.83 10.90
C ASP A 74 -6.64 -11.92 11.39
N TYR A 75 -6.20 -10.99 10.55
CA TYR A 75 -5.17 -10.04 10.88
C TYR A 75 -5.72 -8.62 11.07
N TYR A 76 -5.09 -7.88 12.00
CA TYR A 76 -5.12 -6.43 12.03
C TYR A 76 -4.01 -5.92 11.12
N VAL A 77 -4.33 -5.05 10.17
CA VAL A 77 -3.37 -4.42 9.25
C VAL A 77 -3.71 -2.94 9.13
N TRP A 78 -2.75 -2.04 9.41
CA TRP A 78 -2.90 -0.60 9.18
C TRP A 78 -1.55 0.10 9.04
N ASP A 79 -1.54 1.24 8.37
CA ASP A 79 -0.36 2.09 8.26
C ASP A 79 -0.07 2.76 9.61
N ARG A 80 1.18 2.64 10.10
CA ARG A 80 1.59 3.21 11.39
C ARG A 80 2.44 4.46 11.23
N ALA A 81 3.36 4.46 10.29
CA ALA A 81 4.27 5.56 10.03
C ALA A 81 4.60 5.63 8.54
N ALA A 82 5.01 6.79 8.09
CA ALA A 82 5.45 6.96 6.72
C ALA A 82 6.45 8.12 6.62
N GLU A 83 7.35 8.02 5.66
CA GLU A 83 8.39 8.98 5.37
C GLU A 83 8.41 9.22 3.86
N ILE A 84 8.71 10.45 3.44
CA ILE A 84 8.93 10.79 2.04
C ILE A 84 10.20 11.61 1.90
N GLU A 85 11.01 11.26 0.91
CA GLU A 85 12.16 12.01 0.47
C GLU A 85 11.89 12.55 -0.93
N PHE A 86 12.02 13.87 -1.13
CA PHE A 86 11.87 14.52 -2.42
C PHE A 86 13.23 14.66 -3.07
N LEU A 87 13.48 13.92 -4.14
CA LEU A 87 14.77 13.85 -4.82
C LEU A 87 14.87 14.83 -5.98
N LYS A 88 13.75 15.04 -6.69
CA LYS A 88 13.65 15.95 -7.84
C LYS A 88 12.27 16.59 -7.91
N PRO A 89 12.14 17.76 -8.55
CA PRO A 89 10.85 18.35 -8.86
C PRO A 89 10.05 17.47 -9.83
N GLY A 90 8.98 16.81 -9.37
CA GLY A 90 8.10 16.01 -10.20
C GLY A 90 7.27 16.90 -11.14
N ARG A 91 7.23 16.56 -12.43
CA ARG A 91 6.45 17.25 -13.48
C ARG A 91 5.75 16.22 -14.37
N GLY A 92 4.68 16.65 -15.03
CA GLY A 92 3.91 15.75 -15.90
C GLY A 92 3.20 14.65 -15.13
N THR A 93 3.20 13.42 -15.66
CA THR A 93 2.69 12.24 -14.96
C THR A 93 3.85 11.54 -14.26
N VAL A 94 3.66 11.23 -12.98
CA VAL A 94 4.58 10.39 -12.21
C VAL A 94 3.86 9.13 -11.76
N SER A 95 4.60 8.03 -11.54
CA SER A 95 4.03 6.69 -11.30
C SER A 95 4.71 6.02 -10.11
N ALA A 96 3.96 5.18 -9.41
CA ALA A 96 4.48 4.26 -8.39
C ALA A 96 3.86 2.87 -8.58
N ALA A 97 4.64 1.83 -8.26
CA ALA A 97 4.19 0.45 -8.32
C ALA A 97 4.43 -0.26 -6.98
N PHE A 98 3.55 -1.23 -6.68
CA PHE A 98 3.57 -2.02 -5.45
C PHE A 98 3.48 -3.49 -5.84
N HIS A 99 4.34 -4.32 -5.26
CA HIS A 99 4.34 -5.75 -5.48
C HIS A 99 4.48 -6.50 -4.16
N ILE A 100 3.58 -7.45 -3.92
CA ILE A 100 3.57 -8.31 -2.73
C ILE A 100 3.76 -9.75 -3.19
N ASP A 101 4.90 -10.34 -2.84
CA ASP A 101 5.23 -11.72 -3.18
C ASP A 101 4.88 -12.72 -2.07
N ASP A 102 5.00 -14.01 -2.39
CA ASP A 102 4.72 -15.09 -1.45
C ASP A 102 5.70 -15.13 -0.27
N ALA A 103 6.96 -14.79 -0.52
CA ALA A 103 8.01 -14.80 0.51
C ALA A 103 7.72 -13.72 1.58
N MET A 104 7.30 -12.54 1.14
CA MET A 104 6.89 -11.44 2.02
C MET A 104 5.69 -11.84 2.90
N LEU A 105 4.66 -12.46 2.30
CA LEU A 105 3.48 -12.91 3.03
C LEU A 105 3.81 -14.03 4.01
N ALA A 106 4.64 -14.99 3.61
CA ALA A 106 5.08 -16.09 4.47
C ALA A 106 5.89 -15.58 5.67
N ASP A 107 6.85 -14.65 5.45
CA ASP A 107 7.65 -14.04 6.54
C ASP A 107 6.77 -13.30 7.54
N ILE A 108 5.83 -12.47 7.05
CA ILE A 108 4.93 -11.71 7.93
C ILE A 108 4.00 -12.66 8.70
N GLY A 109 3.44 -13.66 8.02
CA GLY A 109 2.55 -14.64 8.65
C GLY A 109 3.25 -15.46 9.73
N ALA A 110 4.45 -15.96 9.47
CA ALA A 110 5.27 -16.70 10.43
C ALA A 110 5.63 -15.82 11.64
N ALA A 111 6.06 -14.59 11.41
CA ALA A 111 6.45 -13.69 12.48
C ALA A 111 5.26 -13.25 13.36
N ALA A 112 4.05 -13.20 12.82
CA ALA A 112 2.83 -12.82 13.55
C ALA A 112 2.08 -14.01 14.17
N ALA A 113 2.52 -15.25 13.96
CA ALA A 113 1.79 -16.48 14.32
C ALA A 113 1.50 -16.62 15.82
N ASP A 114 2.39 -16.11 16.68
CA ASP A 114 2.22 -16.09 18.15
C ASP A 114 1.28 -14.95 18.61
N GLY A 115 0.79 -14.11 17.69
CA GLY A 115 -0.01 -12.94 17.97
C GLY A 115 0.81 -11.72 18.43
N SER A 116 2.14 -11.75 18.31
CA SER A 116 2.97 -10.58 18.50
C SER A 116 2.72 -9.54 17.39
N ARG A 117 2.98 -8.27 17.73
CA ARG A 117 2.90 -7.20 16.75
C ARG A 117 4.11 -7.24 15.82
N GLN A 118 3.86 -7.12 14.53
CA GLN A 118 4.89 -6.95 13.53
C GLN A 118 4.84 -5.54 12.96
N LEU A 119 6.00 -4.93 12.80
CA LEU A 119 6.16 -3.62 12.15
C LEU A 119 7.10 -3.83 10.96
N ARG A 120 6.58 -3.65 9.75
CA ARG A 120 7.33 -3.86 8.51
C ARG A 120 7.42 -2.57 7.71
N TRP A 121 8.64 -2.22 7.31
CA TRP A 121 8.88 -1.12 6.41
C TRP A 121 8.88 -1.60 4.96
N PHE A 122 8.15 -0.89 4.12
CA PHE A 122 8.12 -1.06 2.67
C PHE A 122 8.58 0.24 2.00
N SER A 123 9.14 0.14 0.81
CA SER A 123 9.63 1.31 0.07
C SER A 123 9.08 1.31 -1.35
N ASN A 124 8.76 2.49 -1.85
CA ASN A 124 8.40 2.74 -3.25
C ASN A 124 9.16 3.93 -3.78
N ASP A 125 9.63 3.82 -4.99
CA ASP A 125 10.07 4.96 -5.78
C ASP A 125 8.87 5.50 -6.58
N VAL A 126 8.76 6.82 -6.60
CA VAL A 126 7.87 7.56 -7.50
C VAL A 126 8.73 8.04 -8.66
N THR A 127 8.42 7.59 -9.86
CA THR A 127 9.22 7.85 -11.06
C THR A 127 8.46 8.71 -12.06
N ASP A 128 9.18 9.56 -12.80
CA ASP A 128 8.62 10.29 -13.93
C ASP A 128 8.57 9.44 -15.21
N ALA A 129 8.11 10.03 -16.32
CA ALA A 129 7.98 9.35 -17.61
C ALA A 129 9.33 8.91 -18.23
N SER A 130 10.46 9.47 -17.78
CA SER A 130 11.81 9.06 -18.19
C SER A 130 12.38 7.90 -17.36
N GLY A 131 11.67 7.52 -16.28
CA GLY A 131 12.12 6.52 -15.30
C GLY A 131 13.00 7.11 -14.18
N GLU A 132 13.19 8.44 -14.12
CA GLU A 132 13.94 9.07 -13.05
C GLU A 132 13.11 9.13 -11.77
N VAL A 133 13.74 8.84 -10.63
CA VAL A 133 13.11 8.89 -9.31
C VAL A 133 12.95 10.34 -8.87
N VAL A 134 11.70 10.76 -8.68
CA VAL A 134 11.34 12.10 -8.19
C VAL A 134 11.11 12.15 -6.69
N ALA A 135 10.64 11.04 -6.12
CA ALA A 135 10.49 10.87 -4.67
C ALA A 135 10.64 9.41 -4.28
N ARG A 136 11.06 9.18 -3.03
CA ARG A 136 11.06 7.86 -2.39
C ARG A 136 10.16 7.90 -1.17
N VAL A 137 9.24 6.95 -1.08
CA VAL A 137 8.32 6.83 0.04
C VAL A 137 8.60 5.54 0.79
N ARG A 138 8.67 5.62 2.12
CA ARG A 138 8.73 4.46 3.02
C ARG A 138 7.47 4.43 3.87
N LYS A 139 6.85 3.25 3.96
CA LYS A 139 5.65 3.01 4.76
C LYS A 139 5.92 1.92 5.80
N GLN A 140 5.59 2.19 7.05
CA GLN A 140 5.60 1.17 8.09
C GLN A 140 4.18 0.66 8.31
N VAL A 141 3.97 -0.61 8.00
CA VAL A 141 2.69 -1.29 8.23
C VAL A 141 2.76 -2.09 9.52
N TYR A 142 1.73 -1.94 10.33
CA TYR A 142 1.47 -2.76 11.50
C TYR A 142 0.65 -3.99 11.07
N VAL A 143 1.11 -5.18 11.48
CA VAL A 143 0.39 -6.44 11.28
C VAL A 143 0.33 -7.20 12.60
N ARG A 144 -0.82 -7.80 12.92
CA ARG A 144 -1.00 -8.65 14.10
C ARG A 144 -2.12 -9.65 13.89
N LEU A 145 -1.89 -10.92 14.23
CA LEU A 145 -2.94 -11.94 14.28
C LEU A 145 -3.94 -11.62 15.40
N LYS A 146 -5.23 -11.70 15.12
CA LYS A 146 -6.30 -11.43 16.10
C LYS A 146 -6.36 -12.50 17.19
N PRO A 147 -6.70 -12.13 18.43
CA PRO A 147 -6.75 -13.09 19.54
C PRO A 147 -7.65 -14.30 19.30
N LYS A 148 -8.80 -14.12 18.63
CA LYS A 148 -9.75 -15.19 18.33
C LYS A 148 -9.16 -16.22 17.35
N ALA A 149 -8.56 -15.77 16.25
CA ALA A 149 -7.91 -16.64 15.26
C ALA A 149 -6.75 -17.46 15.89
N ARG A 150 -5.99 -16.83 16.80
CA ARG A 150 -4.92 -17.51 17.53
C ARG A 150 -5.40 -18.66 18.43
N ASN A 151 -6.57 -18.50 19.06
CA ASN A 151 -7.15 -19.53 19.92
C ASN A 151 -7.70 -20.71 19.10
N ASP A 152 -8.24 -20.47 17.91
CA ASP A 152 -8.75 -21.51 17.03
C ASP A 152 -7.61 -22.44 16.53
N ASP A 153 -6.47 -21.88 16.15
CA ASP A 153 -5.28 -22.64 15.74
C ASP A 153 -4.64 -23.44 16.91
N GLY A 154 -4.64 -22.87 18.12
CA GLY A 154 -4.16 -23.54 19.33
C GLY A 154 -4.99 -24.79 19.67
N ASN A 155 -6.29 -24.71 19.54
CA ASN A 155 -7.21 -25.81 19.81
C ASN A 155 -7.14 -26.91 18.73
N ALA A 156 -6.94 -26.52 17.45
CA ALA A 156 -6.76 -27.47 16.35
C ALA A 156 -5.48 -28.33 16.50
N ARG A 157 -4.37 -27.72 16.97
CA ARG A 157 -3.11 -28.43 17.22
C ARG A 157 -3.17 -29.37 18.40
N GLN A 158 -3.93 -29.05 19.46
CA GLN A 158 -4.13 -29.94 20.61
C GLN A 158 -4.97 -31.15 20.25
N ASN A 159 -6.01 -30.99 19.40
CA ASN A 159 -6.85 -32.10 18.96
C ASN A 159 -6.19 -33.02 17.91
N ALA A 160 -5.11 -32.59 17.25
CA ALA A 160 -4.34 -33.41 16.30
C ALA A 160 -3.19 -34.19 16.95
N ALA A 161 -2.87 -33.91 18.22
CA ALA A 161 -1.81 -34.56 18.98
C ALA A 161 -2.28 -35.57 20.05
N GLY A 162 -3.61 -35.80 20.12
CA GLY A 162 -4.26 -36.81 20.95
C GLY A 162 -4.90 -37.91 20.11
#